data_c042f41b3a2ab5055d720c24e2c79896
#
_entry.id   c042f41b3a2ab5055d720c24e2c79896
#
_cell.length_a   1.000
_cell.length_b   1.000
_cell.length_c   1.000
_cell.angle_alpha   90.00
_cell.angle_beta   90.00
_cell.angle_gamma   90.00
#
_symmetry.space_group_name_H-M   'P 1'
#
loop_
_entity.id
_entity.type
_entity.pdbx_description
1 polymer ?
#
loop_
_entity_poly.entity_id
_entity_poly.type
_entity_poly.pdbx_seq_one_letter_code
_entity_poly.pdbx_strand_id
1 'polypeptide(L)'
;MARLEVYMARLEKNNYKSIQKNELNDPVVFVVDMIKGFVNIGPLHDEVIGNVEKNIENLLTSLDCNNVFVCDSHPPKTREFNSFPTHCVIGSEEAEVVDSLKPFVKHVIKKNSTNTFMAPEFEEFLNSDLKYYRDIIVTGCCTDLCVLHFVLSLNTWLNEHNMNEYRIVVVENCTETYHIPEIHEATFWNDVAFRMMEMNGIQVVSEVRE
;
A
#
# COMPACT_ATOMS: atom_id res chain seq x y z
N MET A 1 -33.42 -6.16 -11.52
CA MET A 1 -32.56 -6.28 -12.73
C MET A 1 -31.64 -5.09 -12.86
N ALA A 2 -32.10 -3.83 -12.91
CA ALA A 2 -31.21 -2.65 -13.08
C ALA A 2 -30.07 -2.51 -12.04
N ARG A 3 -30.28 -2.89 -10.77
CA ARG A 3 -29.20 -2.88 -9.75
C ARG A 3 -28.10 -3.93 -10.00
N LEU A 4 -28.49 -5.09 -10.52
CA LEU A 4 -27.53 -6.16 -10.86
C LEU A 4 -26.75 -5.80 -12.14
N GLU A 5 -27.41 -5.19 -13.13
CA GLU A 5 -26.77 -4.71 -14.36
C GLU A 5 -25.77 -3.58 -14.08
N VAL A 6 -26.10 -2.64 -13.20
CA VAL A 6 -25.18 -1.61 -12.74
C VAL A 6 -24.01 -2.21 -11.93
N TYR A 7 -24.28 -3.24 -11.14
CA TYR A 7 -23.25 -3.98 -10.39
C TYR A 7 -22.34 -4.77 -11.34
N MET A 8 -22.91 -5.44 -12.34
CA MET A 8 -22.16 -6.21 -13.34
C MET A 8 -21.38 -5.30 -14.31
N ALA A 9 -21.91 -4.14 -14.69
CA ALA A 9 -21.21 -3.16 -15.51
C ALA A 9 -19.99 -2.52 -14.78
N ARG A 10 -20.00 -2.50 -13.45
CA ARG A 10 -18.83 -2.16 -12.63
C ARG A 10 -17.79 -3.29 -12.57
N LEU A 11 -18.16 -4.51 -12.96
CA LEU A 11 -17.26 -5.68 -13.02
C LEU A 11 -16.54 -5.81 -14.38
N GLU A 12 -16.89 -5.00 -15.38
CA GLU A 12 -16.09 -4.89 -16.59
C GLU A 12 -14.77 -4.18 -16.27
N LYS A 13 -13.67 -4.69 -16.82
CA LYS A 13 -12.25 -4.29 -16.58
C LYS A 13 -12.09 -2.93 -15.92
N ASN A 14 -11.44 -2.91 -14.77
CA ASN A 14 -11.11 -1.70 -14.04
C ASN A 14 -10.34 -0.72 -14.95
N ASN A 15 -11.01 0.30 -15.46
CA ASN A 15 -10.40 1.43 -16.15
C ASN A 15 -10.33 2.58 -15.13
N TYR A 16 -9.39 2.48 -14.18
CA TYR A 16 -9.16 3.56 -13.23
C TYR A 16 -8.69 4.81 -13.98
N LYS A 17 -9.23 5.95 -13.57
CA LYS A 17 -8.80 7.24 -14.12
C LYS A 17 -7.49 7.66 -13.47
N SER A 18 -6.63 8.32 -14.23
CA SER A 18 -5.50 9.04 -13.66
C SER A 18 -5.98 10.27 -12.89
N ILE A 19 -5.18 10.69 -11.90
CA ILE A 19 -5.35 11.96 -11.21
C ILE A 19 -4.18 12.89 -11.57
N GLN A 20 -4.45 14.19 -11.69
CA GLN A 20 -3.38 15.16 -11.92
C GLN A 20 -2.72 15.52 -10.57
N LYS A 21 -1.41 15.77 -10.58
CA LYS A 21 -0.66 16.20 -9.39
C LYS A 21 -1.28 17.45 -8.73
N ASN A 22 -1.78 18.38 -9.53
CA ASN A 22 -2.40 19.62 -9.02
C ASN A 22 -3.81 19.42 -8.42
N GLU A 23 -4.39 18.23 -8.52
CA GLU A 23 -5.63 17.84 -7.83
C GLU A 23 -5.37 17.26 -6.44
N LEU A 24 -4.11 17.07 -6.07
CA LEU A 24 -3.70 16.58 -4.75
C LEU A 24 -3.53 17.75 -3.78
N ASN A 25 -4.02 17.57 -2.56
CA ASN A 25 -3.96 18.54 -1.48
C ASN A 25 -3.08 18.02 -0.35
N ASP A 26 -2.01 18.74 0.00
CA ASP A 26 -1.10 18.38 1.09
C ASP A 26 -0.82 16.86 1.16
N PRO A 27 -0.25 16.24 0.10
CA PRO A 27 -0.11 14.80 0.01
C PRO A 27 1.01 14.26 0.92
N VAL A 28 0.79 13.04 1.43
CA VAL A 28 1.83 12.17 1.98
C VAL A 28 1.78 10.82 1.27
N VAL A 29 2.93 10.25 0.93
CA VAL A 29 3.02 8.94 0.26
C VAL A 29 3.45 7.86 1.26
N PHE A 30 2.61 6.85 1.45
CA PHE A 30 2.98 5.61 2.13
C PHE A 30 3.47 4.59 1.11
N VAL A 31 4.70 4.13 1.28
CA VAL A 31 5.31 3.06 0.48
C VAL A 31 5.36 1.82 1.34
N VAL A 32 4.40 0.91 1.11
CA VAL A 32 4.18 -0.25 1.96
C VAL A 32 5.03 -1.41 1.47
N ASP A 33 5.88 -1.93 2.34
CA ASP A 33 6.62 -3.18 2.21
C ASP A 33 7.46 -3.35 0.92
N MET A 34 7.92 -2.25 0.32
CA MET A 34 8.90 -2.31 -0.77
C MET A 34 10.29 -2.58 -0.18
N ILE A 35 10.42 -3.78 0.38
CA ILE A 35 11.62 -4.29 1.06
C ILE A 35 12.17 -5.54 0.35
N LYS A 36 13.46 -5.81 0.56
CA LYS A 36 14.16 -6.90 -0.13
C LYS A 36 13.50 -8.26 0.11
N GLY A 37 12.91 -8.48 1.28
CA GLY A 37 12.26 -9.74 1.66
C GLY A 37 11.01 -10.08 0.86
N PHE A 38 10.38 -9.09 0.21
CA PHE A 38 9.23 -9.32 -0.67
C PHE A 38 9.56 -9.15 -2.16
N VAL A 39 10.67 -8.48 -2.48
CA VAL A 39 11.03 -8.19 -3.89
C VAL A 39 12.17 -9.07 -4.40
N ASN A 40 13.23 -9.27 -3.61
CA ASN A 40 14.48 -9.80 -4.12
C ASN A 40 14.92 -11.14 -3.51
N ILE A 41 14.72 -11.33 -2.20
CA ILE A 41 15.32 -12.43 -1.43
C ILE A 41 14.35 -12.96 -0.38
N GLY A 42 14.64 -14.15 0.14
CA GLY A 42 13.86 -14.74 1.24
C GLY A 42 12.67 -15.59 0.77
N PRO A 43 11.94 -16.20 1.71
CA PRO A 43 10.92 -17.20 1.39
C PRO A 43 9.61 -16.61 0.83
N LEU A 44 9.39 -15.31 0.95
CA LEU A 44 8.18 -14.62 0.49
C LEU A 44 8.45 -13.64 -0.66
N HIS A 45 9.67 -13.65 -1.24
CA HIS A 45 9.96 -12.76 -2.36
C HIS A 45 9.26 -13.21 -3.64
N ASP A 46 8.86 -12.24 -4.44
CA ASP A 46 8.36 -12.44 -5.79
C ASP A 46 8.82 -11.27 -6.70
N GLU A 47 9.52 -11.60 -7.79
CA GLU A 47 10.03 -10.60 -8.74
C GLU A 47 8.90 -9.77 -9.39
N VAL A 48 7.68 -10.29 -9.44
CA VAL A 48 6.50 -9.56 -9.94
C VAL A 48 6.26 -8.28 -9.13
N ILE A 49 6.49 -8.33 -7.81
CA ILE A 49 6.38 -7.16 -6.93
C ILE A 49 7.37 -6.05 -7.35
N GLY A 50 8.56 -6.42 -7.82
CA GLY A 50 9.57 -5.47 -8.30
C GLY A 50 9.14 -4.62 -9.51
N ASN A 51 8.13 -5.06 -10.27
CA ASN A 51 7.64 -4.33 -11.44
C ASN A 51 7.13 -2.91 -11.12
N VAL A 52 6.74 -2.64 -9.87
CA VAL A 52 6.24 -1.32 -9.46
C VAL A 52 7.34 -0.38 -8.95
N GLU A 53 8.57 -0.85 -8.71
CA GLU A 53 9.65 -0.02 -8.17
C GLU A 53 9.85 1.26 -8.96
N LYS A 54 9.96 1.16 -10.30
CA LYS A 54 10.19 2.31 -11.17
C LYS A 54 9.03 3.30 -11.16
N ASN A 55 7.81 2.84 -11.07
CA ASN A 55 6.65 3.70 -10.99
C ASN A 55 6.60 4.43 -9.64
N ILE A 56 6.96 3.77 -8.54
CA ILE A 56 7.08 4.39 -7.22
C ILE A 56 8.19 5.44 -7.21
N GLU A 57 9.36 5.14 -7.78
CA GLU A 57 10.46 6.11 -7.93
C GLU A 57 10.01 7.37 -8.69
N ASN A 58 9.32 7.18 -9.82
CA ASN A 58 8.78 8.28 -10.63
C ASN A 58 7.74 9.10 -9.83
N LEU A 59 6.83 8.44 -9.12
CA LEU A 59 5.83 9.09 -8.28
C LEU A 59 6.48 9.95 -7.18
N LEU A 60 7.44 9.38 -6.45
CA LEU A 60 8.15 10.08 -5.38
C LEU A 60 8.96 11.27 -5.91
N THR A 61 9.57 11.11 -7.08
CA THR A 61 10.33 12.19 -7.76
C THR A 61 9.38 13.31 -8.20
N SER A 62 8.25 12.96 -8.83
CA SER A 62 7.28 13.93 -9.32
C SER A 62 6.65 14.72 -8.18
N LEU A 63 6.17 14.03 -7.15
CA LEU A 63 5.46 14.70 -6.05
C LEU A 63 6.39 15.52 -5.14
N ASP A 64 7.62 15.08 -4.94
CA ASP A 64 8.60 15.67 -3.99
C ASP A 64 7.96 16.07 -2.64
N CYS A 65 7.03 15.27 -2.16
CA CYS A 65 6.32 15.49 -0.91
C CYS A 65 6.90 14.61 0.21
N ASN A 66 6.33 14.69 1.40
CA ASN A 66 6.68 13.79 2.49
C ASN A 66 6.27 12.35 2.15
N ASN A 67 7.08 11.40 2.62
CA ASN A 67 6.79 9.99 2.46
C ASN A 67 7.13 9.20 3.73
N VAL A 68 6.46 8.08 3.87
CA VAL A 68 6.63 7.12 4.96
C VAL A 68 6.80 5.74 4.34
N PHE A 69 7.98 5.15 4.51
CA PHE A 69 8.22 3.75 4.16
C PHE A 69 7.76 2.88 5.31
N VAL A 70 6.89 1.94 5.02
CA VAL A 70 6.41 0.94 5.99
C VAL A 70 7.15 -0.36 5.71
N CYS A 71 7.75 -0.95 6.73
CA CYS A 71 8.59 -2.13 6.57
C CYS A 71 8.21 -3.21 7.58
N ASP A 72 7.93 -4.42 7.10
CA ASP A 72 7.89 -5.58 7.98
C ASP A 72 9.21 -5.74 8.72
N SER A 73 9.11 -5.91 10.03
CA SER A 73 10.26 -5.99 10.92
C SER A 73 9.91 -6.87 12.12
N HIS A 74 10.02 -8.18 11.93
CA HIS A 74 9.55 -9.16 12.89
C HIS A 74 10.60 -9.51 13.94
N PRO A 75 10.23 -9.61 15.23
CA PRO A 75 11.07 -10.30 16.21
C PRO A 75 11.36 -11.73 15.76
N PRO A 76 12.49 -12.35 16.18
CA PRO A 76 12.83 -13.72 15.80
C PRO A 76 11.76 -14.77 16.15
N LYS A 77 10.88 -14.43 17.08
CA LYS A 77 9.71 -15.23 17.47
C LYS A 77 8.49 -14.33 17.47
N THR A 78 7.70 -14.40 16.41
CA THR A 78 6.44 -13.67 16.29
C THR A 78 5.29 -14.62 16.00
N ARG A 79 4.06 -14.21 16.36
CA ARG A 79 2.84 -14.97 16.08
C ARG A 79 2.62 -15.17 14.58
N GLU A 80 3.03 -14.22 13.77
CA GLU A 80 2.82 -14.24 12.33
C GLU A 80 3.52 -15.43 11.65
N PHE A 81 4.63 -15.91 12.19
CA PHE A 81 5.33 -17.11 11.71
C PHE A 81 4.57 -18.43 11.95
N ASN A 82 3.40 -18.38 12.59
CA ASN A 82 2.48 -19.53 12.60
C ASN A 82 1.72 -19.69 11.28
N SER A 83 1.61 -18.62 10.49
CA SER A 83 0.86 -18.58 9.22
C SER A 83 1.77 -18.40 8.01
N PHE A 84 2.91 -17.75 8.19
CA PHE A 84 3.90 -17.49 7.15
C PHE A 84 5.26 -18.05 7.52
N PRO A 85 6.12 -18.42 6.54
CA PRO A 85 7.52 -18.75 6.83
C PRO A 85 8.20 -17.59 7.56
N THR A 86 9.28 -17.88 8.29
CA THR A 86 10.10 -16.83 8.92
C THR A 86 10.65 -15.91 7.84
N HIS A 87 10.37 -14.62 7.94
CA HIS A 87 10.75 -13.59 6.96
C HIS A 87 10.99 -12.25 7.66
N CYS A 88 11.67 -11.33 7.01
CA CYS A 88 11.86 -9.94 7.42
C CYS A 88 12.19 -9.75 8.90
N VAL A 89 13.08 -10.62 9.45
CA VAL A 89 13.50 -10.55 10.85
C VAL A 89 14.26 -9.23 11.10
N ILE A 90 14.03 -8.62 12.23
CA ILE A 90 14.70 -7.37 12.65
C ILE A 90 16.22 -7.47 12.43
N GLY A 91 16.76 -6.52 11.67
CA GLY A 91 18.20 -6.44 11.38
C GLY A 91 18.69 -7.38 10.28
N SER A 92 17.80 -8.16 9.64
CA SER A 92 18.13 -8.92 8.45
C SER A 92 18.10 -8.04 7.20
N GLU A 93 18.76 -8.48 6.14
CA GLU A 93 18.72 -7.83 4.84
C GLU A 93 17.32 -7.84 4.23
N GLU A 94 16.51 -8.85 4.51
CA GLU A 94 15.12 -8.94 4.07
C GLU A 94 14.27 -7.74 4.55
N ALA A 95 14.53 -7.22 5.76
CA ALA A 95 13.80 -6.09 6.35
C ALA A 95 14.28 -4.71 5.84
N GLU A 96 15.23 -4.66 4.91
CA GLU A 96 15.72 -3.41 4.31
C GLU A 96 14.87 -3.00 3.11
N VAL A 97 14.64 -1.70 2.94
CA VAL A 97 14.05 -1.13 1.72
C VAL A 97 14.91 -1.53 0.50
N VAL A 98 14.28 -1.81 -0.63
CA VAL A 98 14.97 -2.12 -1.89
C VAL A 98 15.91 -0.99 -2.29
N ASP A 99 17.05 -1.33 -2.89
CA ASP A 99 18.14 -0.38 -3.09
C ASP A 99 17.74 0.80 -4.01
N SER A 100 16.87 0.59 -4.99
CA SER A 100 16.33 1.62 -5.88
C SER A 100 15.56 2.73 -5.15
N LEU A 101 14.85 2.38 -4.07
CA LEU A 101 14.01 3.30 -3.33
C LEU A 101 14.66 3.86 -2.06
N LYS A 102 15.81 3.32 -1.61
CA LYS A 102 16.54 3.84 -0.44
C LYS A 102 16.83 5.35 -0.49
N PRO A 103 17.20 5.95 -1.63
CA PRO A 103 17.48 7.40 -1.71
C PRO A 103 16.27 8.28 -1.38
N PHE A 104 15.06 7.77 -1.48
CA PHE A 104 13.82 8.52 -1.25
C PHE A 104 13.31 8.46 0.18
N VAL A 105 13.84 7.57 1.00
CA VAL A 105 13.34 7.33 2.37
C VAL A 105 13.48 8.57 3.23
N LYS A 106 12.35 9.17 3.64
CA LYS A 106 12.29 10.30 4.59
C LYS A 106 11.94 9.83 6.00
N HIS A 107 10.96 8.96 6.13
CA HIS A 107 10.53 8.35 7.39
C HIS A 107 10.31 6.85 7.21
N VAL A 108 10.49 6.09 8.29
CA VAL A 108 10.26 4.64 8.31
C VAL A 108 9.34 4.31 9.47
N ILE A 109 8.30 3.53 9.22
CA ILE A 109 7.48 2.85 10.22
C ILE A 109 7.76 1.36 10.15
N LYS A 110 8.09 0.76 11.28
CA LYS A 110 8.29 -0.70 11.39
C LYS A 110 7.04 -1.35 11.94
N LYS A 111 6.59 -2.41 11.26
CA LYS A 111 5.43 -3.19 11.70
C LYS A 111 5.76 -4.65 11.94
N ASN A 112 5.03 -5.28 12.86
CA ASN A 112 5.13 -6.71 13.18
C ASN A 112 3.84 -7.46 12.83
N SER A 113 3.11 -6.96 11.86
CA SER A 113 1.89 -7.58 11.33
C SER A 113 1.59 -7.06 9.92
N THR A 114 0.73 -7.75 9.20
CA THR A 114 0.26 -7.34 7.86
C THR A 114 -0.46 -5.98 7.83
N ASN A 115 -0.76 -5.35 8.97
CA ASN A 115 -1.55 -4.13 9.03
C ASN A 115 -0.76 -2.96 9.62
N THR A 116 -0.35 -2.03 8.80
CA THR A 116 0.34 -0.79 9.20
C THR A 116 -0.42 -0.02 10.30
N PHE A 117 -1.75 -0.02 10.23
CA PHE A 117 -2.60 0.69 11.21
C PHE A 117 -2.36 0.22 12.65
N MET A 118 -1.87 -1.01 12.84
CA MET A 118 -1.58 -1.59 14.15
C MET A 118 -0.16 -1.29 14.65
N ALA A 119 0.69 -0.65 13.84
CA ALA A 119 2.05 -0.31 14.25
C ALA A 119 2.03 0.84 15.27
N PRO A 120 2.76 0.75 16.39
CA PRO A 120 2.82 1.83 17.38
C PRO A 120 3.28 3.17 16.79
N GLU A 121 4.26 3.16 15.89
CA GLU A 121 4.76 4.35 15.20
C GLU A 121 3.70 4.98 14.28
N PHE A 122 2.73 4.19 13.78
CA PHE A 122 1.60 4.74 13.01
C PHE A 122 0.58 5.43 13.92
N GLU A 123 0.36 4.95 15.13
CA GLU A 123 -0.44 5.65 16.13
C GLU A 123 0.17 7.02 16.48
N GLU A 124 1.49 7.09 16.58
CA GLU A 124 2.21 8.37 16.76
C GLU A 124 1.98 9.30 15.57
N PHE A 125 2.08 8.78 14.34
CA PHE A 125 1.78 9.54 13.11
C PHE A 125 0.34 10.10 13.11
N LEU A 126 -0.66 9.29 13.46
CA LEU A 126 -2.05 9.75 13.57
C LEU A 126 -2.21 10.92 14.55
N ASN A 127 -1.53 10.87 15.67
CA ASN A 127 -1.65 11.86 16.74
C ASN A 127 -0.84 13.14 16.48
N SER A 128 0.27 13.07 15.76
CA SER A 128 1.20 14.20 15.58
C SER A 128 1.18 14.78 14.18
N ASP A 129 1.21 13.95 13.14
CA ASP A 129 1.58 14.34 11.79
C ASP A 129 0.41 14.36 10.80
N LEU A 130 -0.61 13.50 10.99
CA LEU A 130 -1.76 13.40 10.08
C LEU A 130 -2.39 14.77 9.77
N LYS A 131 -2.46 15.65 10.74
CA LYS A 131 -3.06 17.00 10.60
C LYS A 131 -2.42 17.88 9.52
N TYR A 132 -1.19 17.57 9.09
CA TYR A 132 -0.49 18.31 8.06
C TYR A 132 -0.83 17.88 6.64
N TYR A 133 -1.59 16.79 6.48
CA TYR A 133 -1.92 16.19 5.20
C TYR A 133 -3.43 16.19 4.96
N ARG A 134 -3.81 15.98 3.71
CA ARG A 134 -5.21 15.78 3.29
C ARG A 134 -5.33 14.55 2.40
N ASP A 135 -4.39 14.34 1.49
CA ASP A 135 -4.35 13.18 0.62
C ASP A 135 -3.30 12.17 1.11
N ILE A 136 -3.79 11.00 1.50
CA ILE A 136 -2.96 9.88 1.95
C ILE A 136 -2.83 8.94 0.76
N ILE A 137 -1.70 9.02 0.07
CA ILE A 137 -1.40 8.20 -1.11
C ILE A 137 -0.74 6.91 -0.63
N VAL A 138 -1.22 5.76 -1.08
CA VAL A 138 -0.70 4.46 -0.68
C VAL A 138 -0.24 3.67 -1.89
N THR A 139 0.95 3.09 -1.79
CA THR A 139 1.66 2.32 -2.83
C THR A 139 2.34 1.10 -2.20
N GLY A 140 2.92 0.24 -3.02
CA GLY A 140 3.75 -0.88 -2.54
C GLY A 140 3.05 -2.23 -2.59
N CYS A 141 3.33 -3.11 -1.63
CA CYS A 141 2.87 -4.50 -1.65
C CYS A 141 2.42 -5.00 -0.26
N CYS A 142 1.73 -6.12 -0.18
CA CYS A 142 0.96 -6.71 -1.29
C CYS A 142 -0.43 -6.06 -1.33
N THR A 143 -0.94 -5.82 -2.54
CA THR A 143 -2.21 -5.10 -2.76
C THR A 143 -3.35 -5.65 -1.91
N ASP A 144 -3.51 -6.98 -1.88
CA ASP A 144 -4.60 -7.71 -1.22
C ASP A 144 -4.32 -8.07 0.25
N LEU A 145 -3.12 -7.78 0.74
CA LEU A 145 -2.71 -8.00 2.13
C LEU A 145 -2.39 -6.68 2.84
N CYS A 146 -1.11 -6.32 2.90
CA CYS A 146 -0.65 -5.20 3.73
C CYS A 146 -1.27 -3.86 3.29
N VAL A 147 -1.36 -3.62 1.99
CA VAL A 147 -2.00 -2.40 1.44
C VAL A 147 -3.48 -2.39 1.77
N LEU A 148 -4.21 -3.47 1.44
CA LEU A 148 -5.66 -3.56 1.70
C LEU A 148 -5.99 -3.40 3.18
N HIS A 149 -5.30 -4.15 4.06
CA HIS A 149 -5.52 -4.06 5.50
C HIS A 149 -5.32 -2.65 6.02
N PHE A 150 -4.25 -2.00 5.59
CA PHE A 150 -3.92 -0.64 6.02
C PHE A 150 -4.99 0.36 5.60
N VAL A 151 -5.32 0.41 4.30
CA VAL A 151 -6.25 1.44 3.79
C VAL A 151 -7.67 1.24 4.30
N LEU A 152 -8.14 -0.02 4.48
CA LEU A 152 -9.45 -0.29 5.06
C LEU A 152 -9.51 0.12 6.53
N SER A 153 -8.47 -0.18 7.31
CA SER A 153 -8.42 0.18 8.72
C SER A 153 -8.35 1.68 8.92
N LEU A 154 -7.51 2.37 8.15
CA LEU A 154 -7.41 3.82 8.17
C LEU A 154 -8.74 4.47 7.77
N ASN A 155 -9.37 4.01 6.68
CA ASN A 155 -10.64 4.53 6.24
C ASN A 155 -11.75 4.32 7.28
N THR A 156 -11.79 3.16 7.92
CA THR A 156 -12.74 2.88 8.99
C THR A 156 -12.52 3.82 10.19
N TRP A 157 -11.27 4.07 10.54
CA TRP A 157 -10.91 4.98 11.61
C TRP A 157 -11.32 6.44 11.26
N LEU A 158 -11.03 6.91 10.04
CA LEU A 158 -11.45 8.23 9.58
C LEU A 158 -12.97 8.38 9.62
N ASN A 159 -13.71 7.35 9.19
CA ASN A 159 -15.17 7.31 9.24
C ASN A 159 -15.72 7.39 10.66
N GLU A 160 -15.16 6.62 11.61
CA GLU A 160 -15.57 6.62 13.02
C GLU A 160 -15.40 8.01 13.66
N HIS A 161 -14.34 8.74 13.24
CA HIS A 161 -14.03 10.07 13.76
C HIS A 161 -14.64 11.21 12.93
N ASN A 162 -15.44 10.92 11.89
CA ASN A 162 -16.06 11.90 11.00
C ASN A 162 -15.06 12.88 10.34
N MET A 163 -13.88 12.39 9.99
CA MET A 163 -12.77 13.19 9.43
C MET A 163 -12.92 13.33 7.90
N ASN A 164 -13.88 14.11 7.45
CA ASN A 164 -14.28 14.25 6.05
C ASN A 164 -13.24 14.98 5.17
N GLU A 165 -12.28 15.66 5.76
CA GLU A 165 -11.23 16.41 5.07
C GLU A 165 -10.10 15.53 4.51
N TYR A 166 -10.06 14.25 4.88
CA TYR A 166 -9.02 13.32 4.42
C TYR A 166 -9.52 12.46 3.27
N ARG A 167 -8.61 12.17 2.34
CA ARG A 167 -8.83 11.26 1.22
C ARG A 167 -7.71 10.23 1.16
N ILE A 168 -8.09 8.96 1.01
CA ILE A 168 -7.14 7.88 0.76
C ILE A 168 -7.13 7.60 -0.74
N VAL A 169 -5.94 7.62 -1.34
CA VAL A 169 -5.71 7.37 -2.77
C VAL A 169 -4.74 6.20 -2.93
N VAL A 170 -5.17 5.14 -3.58
CA VAL A 170 -4.31 4.01 -3.95
C VAL A 170 -3.95 4.11 -5.42
N VAL A 171 -2.66 3.99 -5.74
CA VAL A 171 -2.16 4.17 -7.11
C VAL A 171 -1.89 2.80 -7.73
N GLU A 172 -2.74 2.38 -8.67
CA GLU A 172 -2.75 1.05 -9.27
C GLU A 172 -1.37 0.67 -9.85
N ASN A 173 -0.78 1.52 -10.69
CA ASN A 173 0.52 1.23 -11.32
C ASN A 173 1.72 1.27 -10.36
N CYS A 174 1.49 1.63 -9.08
CA CYS A 174 2.48 1.65 -8.01
C CYS A 174 2.18 0.60 -6.92
N THR A 175 1.27 -0.35 -7.20
CA THR A 175 0.82 -1.33 -6.22
C THR A 175 0.76 -2.72 -6.87
N GLU A 176 1.34 -3.74 -6.22
CA GLU A 176 1.40 -5.08 -6.77
C GLU A 176 1.26 -6.13 -5.66
N THR A 177 0.90 -7.36 -6.04
CA THR A 177 0.89 -8.53 -5.17
C THR A 177 1.69 -9.69 -5.77
N TYR A 178 2.00 -10.70 -4.98
CA TYR A 178 2.73 -11.90 -5.41
C TYR A 178 1.89 -12.77 -6.35
N HIS A 179 2.56 -13.62 -7.13
CA HIS A 179 1.94 -14.49 -8.11
C HIS A 179 2.32 -15.96 -7.90
N ILE A 180 1.34 -16.80 -7.56
CA ILE A 180 1.49 -18.25 -7.53
C ILE A 180 0.49 -18.84 -8.54
N PRO A 181 0.95 -19.42 -9.66
CA PRO A 181 0.06 -19.98 -10.69
C PRO A 181 -0.98 -20.92 -10.10
N GLU A 182 -2.24 -20.78 -10.53
CA GLU A 182 -3.40 -21.59 -10.14
C GLU A 182 -3.83 -21.44 -8.65
N ILE A 183 -3.02 -20.78 -7.81
CA ILE A 183 -3.30 -20.61 -6.37
C ILE A 183 -3.60 -19.15 -6.05
N HIS A 184 -2.71 -18.24 -6.48
CA HIS A 184 -2.81 -16.83 -6.22
C HIS A 184 -2.41 -16.04 -7.47
N GLU A 185 -3.36 -15.90 -8.38
CA GLU A 185 -3.17 -15.14 -9.62
C GLU A 185 -3.15 -13.64 -9.30
N ALA A 186 -1.99 -12.99 -9.43
CA ALA A 186 -1.80 -11.57 -9.06
C ALA A 186 -2.84 -10.65 -9.68
N THR A 187 -3.13 -10.80 -10.98
CA THR A 187 -4.13 -9.98 -11.68
C THR A 187 -5.52 -10.09 -11.03
N PHE A 188 -5.92 -11.30 -10.66
CA PHE A 188 -7.22 -11.52 -10.01
C PHE A 188 -7.27 -10.89 -8.62
N TRP A 189 -6.23 -11.10 -7.80
CA TRP A 189 -6.20 -10.60 -6.43
C TRP A 189 -6.02 -9.08 -6.35
N ASN A 190 -5.25 -8.49 -7.26
CA ASN A 190 -5.19 -7.03 -7.44
C ASN A 190 -6.59 -6.47 -7.74
N ASP A 191 -7.29 -7.05 -8.73
CA ASP A 191 -8.66 -6.65 -9.10
C ASP A 191 -9.62 -6.72 -7.90
N VAL A 192 -9.60 -7.82 -7.15
CA VAL A 192 -10.44 -7.99 -5.98
C VAL A 192 -10.13 -6.93 -4.91
N ALA A 193 -8.85 -6.73 -4.62
CA ALA A 193 -8.42 -5.76 -3.61
C ALA A 193 -8.83 -4.34 -3.98
N PHE A 194 -8.57 -3.89 -5.20
CA PHE A 194 -8.97 -2.56 -5.66
C PHE A 194 -10.48 -2.35 -5.60
N ARG A 195 -11.28 -3.36 -5.98
CA ARG A 195 -12.75 -3.29 -5.86
C ARG A 195 -13.20 -3.19 -4.40
N MET A 196 -12.56 -3.93 -3.50
CA MET A 196 -12.84 -3.82 -2.06
C MET A 196 -12.55 -2.42 -1.54
N MET A 197 -11.45 -1.79 -1.99
CA MET A 197 -11.10 -0.42 -1.65
C MET A 197 -12.16 0.57 -2.14
N GLU A 198 -12.55 0.51 -3.41
CA GLU A 198 -13.59 1.39 -3.98
C GLU A 198 -14.94 1.23 -3.31
N MET A 199 -15.35 -0.01 -3.03
CA MET A 199 -16.62 -0.29 -2.32
C MET A 199 -16.67 0.33 -0.92
N ASN A 200 -15.50 0.58 -0.32
CA ASN A 200 -15.37 1.25 0.97
C ASN A 200 -15.11 2.76 0.86
N GLY A 201 -15.14 3.33 -0.35
CA GLY A 201 -14.98 4.77 -0.58
C GLY A 201 -13.53 5.23 -0.71
N ILE A 202 -12.56 4.31 -0.79
CA ILE A 202 -11.17 4.60 -1.07
C ILE A 202 -11.03 4.87 -2.57
N GLN A 203 -10.33 5.92 -2.96
CA GLN A 203 -10.11 6.25 -4.35
C GLN A 203 -8.96 5.42 -4.93
N VAL A 204 -9.25 4.60 -5.95
CA VAL A 204 -8.21 3.93 -6.74
C VAL A 204 -8.00 4.72 -8.03
N VAL A 205 -6.75 5.02 -8.36
CA VAL A 205 -6.36 5.73 -9.58
C VAL A 205 -5.33 4.92 -10.35
N SER A 206 -5.35 5.00 -11.69
CA SER A 206 -4.38 4.27 -12.51
C SER A 206 -2.95 4.77 -12.32
N GLU A 207 -2.79 6.08 -12.20
CA GLU A 207 -1.51 6.79 -12.03
C GLU A 207 -1.73 8.23 -11.57
N VAL A 208 -0.66 8.86 -11.08
CA VAL A 208 -0.59 10.31 -10.87
C VAL A 208 0.20 10.94 -12.01
N ARG A 209 -0.39 11.96 -12.68
CA ARG A 209 0.22 12.69 -13.81
C ARG A 209 0.68 14.08 -13.40
N GLU A 210 1.68 14.59 -14.13
CA GLU A 210 2.18 15.98 -14.02
C GLU A 210 1.09 17.01 -14.36
#